data_21aaad294f6547f6949c115d8344233c
#
_entry.id   21aaad294f6547f6949c115d8344233c
#
_cell.length_a   1.000
_cell.length_b   1.000
_cell.length_c   1.000
_cell.angle_alpha   90.00
_cell.angle_beta   90.00
_cell.angle_gamma   90.00
#
_symmetry.space_group_name_H-M   'P 1'
#
loop_
_entity.id
_entity.type
_entity.pdbx_description
1 polymer ?
#
loop_
_entity_poly.entity_id
_entity_poly.type
_entity_poly.pdbx_seq_one_letter_code
_entity_poly.pdbx_strand_id
1 'polypeptide(L)'
;MTANVPTPHGPGNPNAPGDARSTIQGAPLDGEELRKIHAFWRACNYLSVGMIYLRENPLLREPLKPEHVKHRLLGHWGASPALSFVWAHLNRLIVRHDLAVIFVAGPGHGAPGVLGPAYLEGTYSEIYPDKSE
;
A
#
# COMPACT_ATOMS: atom_id res chain seq x y z
N MET A 1 -14.61 28.27 10.23
CA MET A 1 -13.25 27.88 10.67
C MET A 1 -12.48 27.47 9.43
N THR A 2 -11.68 28.37 8.88
CA THR A 2 -10.84 28.13 7.71
C THR A 2 -9.59 27.40 8.15
N ALA A 3 -9.42 26.17 7.72
CA ALA A 3 -8.21 25.40 7.94
C ALA A 3 -7.02 26.11 7.28
N ASN A 4 -6.05 26.48 8.09
CA ASN A 4 -4.80 27.09 7.64
C ASN A 4 -3.95 25.99 6.95
N VAL A 5 -3.96 25.99 5.63
CA VAL A 5 -3.07 25.13 4.84
C VAL A 5 -1.67 25.74 4.95
N PRO A 6 -0.66 25.01 5.43
CA PRO A 6 0.70 25.53 5.49
C PRO A 6 1.18 25.89 4.08
N THR A 7 1.64 27.10 3.89
CA THR A 7 2.32 27.53 2.68
C THR A 7 3.58 26.69 2.45
N PRO A 8 3.87 26.27 1.21
CA PRO A 8 5.10 25.56 0.91
C PRO A 8 6.29 26.44 1.31
N HIS A 9 7.19 25.84 2.09
CA HIS A 9 8.42 26.48 2.53
C HIS A 9 9.16 27.05 1.33
N GLY A 10 9.57 28.34 1.43
CA GLY A 10 10.49 28.95 0.47
C GLY A 10 11.80 28.14 0.36
N PRO A 11 12.73 28.51 -0.57
CA PRO A 11 13.94 27.73 -0.81
C PRO A 11 14.71 27.55 0.48
N GLY A 12 14.60 26.33 1.05
CA GLY A 12 15.25 25.93 2.28
C GLY A 12 16.76 25.97 2.12
N ASN A 13 17.45 26.14 3.22
CA ASN A 13 18.91 26.06 3.27
C ASN A 13 19.35 24.68 2.73
N PRO A 14 20.10 24.60 1.61
CA PRO A 14 20.49 23.31 0.99
C PRO A 14 21.38 22.44 1.88
N ASN A 15 21.82 22.94 3.02
CA ASN A 15 22.68 22.26 3.98
C ASN A 15 22.00 21.97 5.33
N ALA A 16 20.66 22.19 5.44
CA ALA A 16 19.95 21.84 6.66
C ALA A 16 19.85 20.30 6.80
N PRO A 17 20.22 19.71 7.95
CA PRO A 17 20.06 18.29 8.19
C PRO A 17 18.56 17.95 8.12
N GLY A 18 18.17 17.08 7.17
CA GLY A 18 16.79 16.60 7.03
C GLY A 18 16.01 17.11 5.84
N ASP A 19 16.51 18.08 5.07
CA ASP A 19 15.87 18.48 3.82
C ASP A 19 16.13 17.43 2.73
N ALA A 20 15.12 16.63 2.42
CA ALA A 20 15.16 15.76 1.26
C ALA A 20 15.25 16.64 0.00
N ARG A 21 16.35 16.51 -0.77
CA ARG A 21 16.48 17.21 -2.04
C ARG A 21 15.51 16.64 -3.06
N SER A 22 14.44 17.35 -3.34
CA SER A 22 13.57 17.03 -4.47
C SER A 22 14.20 17.62 -5.75
N THR A 23 14.41 16.76 -6.74
CA THR A 23 14.81 17.17 -8.10
C THR A 23 13.57 17.53 -8.96
N ILE A 24 12.39 17.34 -8.43
CA ILE A 24 11.13 17.61 -9.12
C ILE A 24 10.59 18.96 -8.65
N GLN A 25 10.34 19.85 -9.60
CA GLN A 25 9.67 21.11 -9.31
C GLN A 25 8.15 20.87 -9.27
N GLY A 26 7.49 21.38 -8.22
CA GLY A 26 6.06 21.23 -8.00
C GLY A 26 5.67 19.92 -7.33
N ALA A 27 4.39 19.61 -7.34
CA ALA A 27 3.86 18.36 -6.80
C ALA A 27 4.08 17.22 -7.80
N PRO A 28 4.67 16.08 -7.37
CA PRO A 28 4.91 14.93 -8.26
C PRO A 28 3.64 14.23 -8.71
N LEU A 29 2.53 14.48 -8.02
CA LEU A 29 1.21 13.91 -8.26
C LEU A 29 0.17 15.04 -8.28
N ASP A 30 -0.80 14.93 -9.16
CA ASP A 30 -2.01 15.75 -9.03
C ASP A 30 -2.94 15.19 -7.93
N GLY A 31 -3.96 15.95 -7.57
CA GLY A 31 -4.85 15.58 -6.46
C GLY A 31 -5.69 14.33 -6.74
N GLU A 32 -6.03 14.05 -8.00
CA GLU A 32 -6.79 12.86 -8.37
C GLU A 32 -5.91 11.61 -8.35
N GLU A 33 -4.72 11.69 -8.90
CA GLU A 33 -3.74 10.61 -8.88
C GLU A 33 -3.38 10.25 -7.43
N LEU A 34 -3.14 11.24 -6.57
CA LEU A 34 -2.88 11.03 -5.16
C LEU A 34 -4.06 10.31 -4.47
N ARG A 35 -5.30 10.71 -4.76
CA ARG A 35 -6.50 10.08 -4.21
C ARG A 35 -6.61 8.60 -4.64
N LYS A 36 -6.33 8.29 -5.90
CA LYS A 36 -6.36 6.92 -6.44
C LYS A 36 -5.30 6.04 -5.79
N ILE A 37 -4.05 6.52 -5.69
CA ILE A 37 -2.96 5.80 -5.02
C ILE A 37 -3.29 5.56 -3.56
N HIS A 38 -3.81 6.56 -2.86
CA HIS A 38 -4.20 6.43 -1.46
C HIS A 38 -5.34 5.40 -1.28
N ALA A 39 -6.34 5.40 -2.17
CA ALA A 39 -7.43 4.41 -2.13
C ALA A 39 -6.91 2.99 -2.35
N PHE A 40 -6.05 2.78 -3.34
CA PHE A 40 -5.41 1.50 -3.62
C PHE A 40 -4.58 1.02 -2.42
N TRP A 41 -3.73 1.88 -1.87
CA TRP A 41 -2.91 1.54 -0.71
C TRP A 41 -3.76 1.18 0.51
N ARG A 42 -4.85 1.88 0.77
CA ARG A 42 -5.78 1.54 1.86
C ARG A 42 -6.43 0.17 1.64
N ALA A 43 -6.83 -0.16 0.42
CA ALA A 43 -7.38 -1.47 0.09
C ALA A 43 -6.34 -2.59 0.31
N CYS A 44 -5.09 -2.39 -0.12
CA CYS A 44 -3.98 -3.31 0.17
C CYS A 44 -3.80 -3.53 1.67
N ASN A 45 -3.87 -2.47 2.48
CA ASN A 45 -3.74 -2.55 3.92
C ASN A 45 -4.90 -3.32 4.56
N TYR A 46 -6.12 -3.11 4.08
CA TYR A 46 -7.29 -3.85 4.52
C TYR A 46 -7.14 -5.36 4.28
N LEU A 47 -6.73 -5.75 3.07
CA LEU A 47 -6.45 -7.15 2.73
C LEU A 47 -5.32 -7.72 3.57
N SER A 48 -4.26 -6.95 3.81
CA SER A 48 -3.14 -7.37 4.66
C SER A 48 -3.58 -7.65 6.10
N VAL A 49 -4.48 -6.83 6.67
CA VAL A 49 -5.06 -7.09 7.99
C VAL A 49 -5.83 -8.42 7.99
N GLY A 50 -6.68 -8.64 7.01
CA GLY A 50 -7.40 -9.91 6.88
C GLY A 50 -6.45 -11.10 6.80
N MET A 51 -5.44 -11.01 5.93
CA MET A 51 -4.45 -12.09 5.76
C MET A 51 -3.62 -12.37 7.02
N ILE A 52 -3.26 -11.34 7.80
CA ILE A 52 -2.44 -11.51 9.01
C ILE A 52 -3.26 -12.03 10.17
N TYR A 53 -4.44 -11.46 10.42
CA TYR A 53 -5.15 -11.61 11.69
C TYR A 53 -6.41 -12.48 11.61
N LEU A 54 -7.09 -12.52 10.47
CA LEU A 54 -8.40 -13.11 10.38
C LEU A 54 -8.38 -14.48 9.69
N ARG A 55 -9.12 -15.41 10.26
CA ARG A 55 -9.46 -16.72 9.70
C ARG A 55 -10.79 -16.67 8.94
N GLU A 56 -11.73 -15.91 9.47
CA GLU A 56 -13.09 -15.77 8.97
C GLU A 56 -13.56 -14.32 9.10
N ASN A 57 -14.69 -13.99 8.47
CA ASN A 57 -15.33 -12.69 8.54
C ASN A 57 -14.43 -11.48 8.15
N PRO A 58 -13.58 -11.58 7.11
CA PRO A 58 -12.70 -10.47 6.74
C PRO A 58 -13.44 -9.22 6.27
N LEU A 59 -14.70 -9.35 5.83
CA LEU A 59 -15.55 -8.23 5.42
C LEU A 59 -16.41 -7.66 6.54
N LEU A 60 -16.23 -8.13 7.77
CA LEU A 60 -16.99 -7.69 8.96
C LEU A 60 -18.50 -7.69 8.74
N ARG A 61 -19.02 -8.73 8.11
CA ARG A 61 -20.47 -8.91 7.86
C ARG A 61 -21.27 -9.12 9.15
N GLU A 62 -20.59 -9.53 10.20
CA GLU A 62 -21.08 -9.58 11.57
C GLU A 62 -20.03 -8.96 12.52
N PRO A 63 -20.38 -8.62 13.76
CA PRO A 63 -19.43 -8.13 14.76
C PRO A 63 -18.24 -9.09 14.93
N LEU A 64 -17.02 -8.54 15.06
CA LEU A 64 -15.83 -9.33 15.24
C LEU A 64 -15.87 -10.11 16.56
N LYS A 65 -15.55 -11.40 16.47
CA LYS A 65 -15.51 -12.32 17.61
C LYS A 65 -14.13 -12.98 17.70
N PRO A 66 -13.73 -13.51 18.87
CA PRO A 66 -12.45 -14.22 19.04
C PRO A 66 -12.26 -15.37 18.05
N GLU A 67 -13.32 -16.09 17.68
CA GLU A 67 -13.30 -17.22 16.76
C GLU A 67 -12.89 -16.82 15.34
N HIS A 68 -13.10 -15.56 14.96
CA HIS A 68 -12.69 -15.01 13.66
C HIS A 68 -11.19 -14.76 13.58
N VAL A 69 -10.50 -14.70 14.71
CA VAL A 69 -9.06 -14.41 14.78
C VAL A 69 -8.26 -15.71 14.67
N LYS A 70 -7.17 -15.68 13.94
CA LYS A 70 -6.25 -16.81 13.82
C LYS A 70 -5.57 -17.11 15.15
N HIS A 71 -5.47 -18.37 15.50
CA HIS A 71 -4.70 -18.80 16.68
C HIS A 71 -3.20 -18.48 16.54
N ARG A 72 -2.68 -18.56 15.32
CA ARG A 72 -1.30 -18.19 14.99
C ARG A 72 -1.31 -17.06 13.99
N LEU A 73 -0.91 -15.89 14.43
CA LEU A 73 -0.77 -14.71 13.59
C LEU A 73 0.53 -14.81 12.79
N LEU A 74 0.43 -14.76 11.47
CA LEU A 74 1.57 -14.81 10.55
C LEU A 74 1.55 -13.59 9.64
N GLY A 75 2.70 -12.91 9.59
CA GLY A 75 2.88 -11.69 8.86
C GLY A 75 3.31 -10.55 9.78
N HIS A 76 3.63 -9.42 9.19
CA HIS A 76 4.09 -8.24 9.94
C HIS A 76 3.37 -7.00 9.45
N TRP A 77 2.54 -6.42 10.32
CA TRP A 77 1.77 -5.23 9.97
C TRP A 77 2.65 -4.06 9.53
N GLY A 78 3.77 -3.80 10.20
CA GLY A 78 4.68 -2.72 9.84
C GLY A 78 5.32 -2.89 8.46
N ALA A 79 5.73 -4.11 8.10
CA ALA A 79 6.33 -4.40 6.80
C ALA A 79 5.30 -4.36 5.66
N SER A 80 4.10 -4.87 5.88
CA SER A 80 3.07 -4.98 4.84
C SER A 80 2.61 -3.62 4.29
N PRO A 81 2.26 -2.62 5.11
CA PRO A 81 1.94 -1.28 4.62
C PRO A 81 3.10 -0.60 3.86
N ALA A 82 4.34 -0.81 4.30
CA ALA A 82 5.50 -0.24 3.64
C ALA A 82 5.71 -0.85 2.24
N LEU A 83 5.63 -2.18 2.12
CA LEU A 83 5.76 -2.87 0.84
C LEU A 83 4.66 -2.47 -0.14
N SER A 84 3.41 -2.46 0.29
CA SER A 84 2.28 -2.05 -0.56
C SER A 84 2.33 -0.57 -0.92
N PHE A 85 2.88 0.30 -0.06
CA PHE A 85 3.12 1.70 -0.38
C PHE A 85 4.16 1.86 -1.49
N VAL A 86 5.30 1.19 -1.36
CA VAL A 86 6.35 1.20 -2.40
C VAL A 86 5.79 0.65 -3.72
N TRP A 87 5.04 -0.45 -3.66
CA TRP A 87 4.41 -1.03 -4.84
C TRP A 87 3.43 -0.08 -5.52
N ALA A 88 2.55 0.58 -4.78
CA ALA A 88 1.57 1.52 -5.34
C ALA A 88 2.24 2.65 -6.15
N HIS A 89 3.35 3.19 -5.64
CA HIS A 89 4.12 4.21 -6.33
C HIS A 89 4.94 3.67 -7.51
N LEU A 90 5.52 2.48 -7.36
CA LEU A 90 6.26 1.83 -8.44
C LEU A 90 5.34 1.45 -9.59
N ASN A 91 4.18 0.84 -9.30
CA ASN A 91 3.19 0.45 -10.31
C ASN A 91 2.71 1.64 -11.12
N ARG A 92 2.51 2.80 -10.50
CA ARG A 92 2.22 4.05 -11.21
C ARG A 92 3.27 4.37 -12.27
N LEU A 93 4.55 4.23 -11.92
CA LEU A 93 5.64 4.49 -12.86
C LEU A 93 5.72 3.44 -13.97
N ILE A 94 5.49 2.17 -13.61
CA ILE A 94 5.42 1.07 -14.57
C ILE A 94 4.36 1.35 -15.64
N VAL A 95 3.14 1.66 -15.21
CA VAL A 95 2.02 1.94 -16.12
C VAL A 95 2.27 3.21 -16.94
N ARG A 96 2.80 4.28 -16.32
CA ARG A 96 3.04 5.54 -17.00
C ARG A 96 4.10 5.46 -18.09
N HIS A 97 5.13 4.64 -17.88
CA HIS A 97 6.33 4.59 -18.72
C HIS A 97 6.52 3.26 -19.44
N ASP A 98 5.53 2.36 -19.36
CA ASP A 98 5.57 1.01 -19.95
C ASP A 98 6.86 0.25 -19.58
N LEU A 99 7.14 0.18 -18.27
CA LEU A 99 8.39 -0.39 -17.77
C LEU A 99 8.25 -1.88 -17.49
N ALA A 100 9.24 -2.68 -17.89
CA ALA A 100 9.42 -4.05 -17.41
C ALA A 100 10.19 -4.04 -16.09
N VAL A 101 9.50 -4.40 -14.99
CA VAL A 101 10.08 -4.32 -13.63
C VAL A 101 9.85 -5.63 -12.88
N ILE A 102 10.86 -6.07 -12.13
CA ILE A 102 10.75 -7.16 -11.15
C ILE A 102 10.83 -6.52 -9.75
N PHE A 103 9.75 -6.65 -8.99
CA PHE A 103 9.72 -6.20 -7.60
C PHE A 103 10.11 -7.34 -6.67
N VAL A 104 11.22 -7.18 -5.95
CA VAL A 104 11.73 -8.17 -5.00
C VAL A 104 11.50 -7.69 -3.57
N ALA A 105 10.65 -8.42 -2.83
CA ALA A 105 10.38 -8.16 -1.43
C ALA A 105 11.31 -9.04 -0.56
N GLY A 106 12.28 -8.42 0.12
CA GLY A 106 13.22 -9.12 1.00
C GLY A 106 12.57 -9.74 2.24
N PRO A 107 11.74 -9.01 3.02
CA PRO A 107 11.16 -9.54 4.24
C PRO A 107 9.99 -10.51 3.96
N GLY A 108 10.23 -11.82 4.14
CA GLY A 108 9.19 -12.85 3.93
C GLY A 108 7.95 -12.67 4.80
N HIS A 109 8.09 -12.13 6.02
CA HIS A 109 6.97 -11.78 6.89
C HIS A 109 6.12 -10.61 6.37
N GLY A 110 6.58 -9.91 5.35
CA GLY A 110 5.83 -8.87 4.62
C GLY A 110 4.97 -9.38 3.47
N ALA A 111 4.89 -10.70 3.25
CA ALA A 111 4.13 -11.31 2.15
C ALA A 111 2.70 -10.77 1.97
N PRO A 112 1.92 -10.45 3.03
CA PRO A 112 0.60 -9.83 2.84
C PRO A 112 0.64 -8.51 2.06
N GLY A 113 1.73 -7.74 2.19
CA GLY A 113 1.93 -6.49 1.44
C GLY A 113 2.27 -6.69 -0.04
N VAL A 114 2.56 -7.92 -0.47
CA VAL A 114 2.77 -8.30 -1.88
C VAL A 114 1.52 -8.99 -2.43
N LEU A 115 0.93 -9.90 -1.64
CA LEU A 115 -0.26 -10.64 -2.06
C LEU A 115 -1.51 -9.75 -2.16
N GLY A 116 -1.65 -8.76 -1.28
CA GLY A 116 -2.77 -7.81 -1.32
C GLY A 116 -2.85 -7.06 -2.65
N PRO A 117 -1.78 -6.40 -3.10
CA PRO A 117 -1.71 -5.81 -4.43
C PRO A 117 -2.02 -6.79 -5.56
N ALA A 118 -1.37 -7.96 -5.58
CA ALA A 118 -1.58 -8.97 -6.61
C ALA A 118 -3.04 -9.45 -6.69
N TYR A 119 -3.72 -9.55 -5.56
CA TYR A 119 -5.13 -9.89 -5.50
C TYR A 119 -6.03 -8.75 -6.04
N LEU A 120 -5.77 -7.51 -5.65
CA LEU A 120 -6.53 -6.34 -6.12
C LEU A 120 -6.38 -6.09 -7.63
N GLU A 121 -5.23 -6.42 -8.18
CA GLU A 121 -4.93 -6.30 -9.61
C GLU A 121 -5.53 -7.45 -10.44
N GLY A 122 -6.08 -8.47 -9.79
CA GLY A 122 -6.65 -9.65 -10.44
C GLY A 122 -5.63 -10.72 -10.83
N THR A 123 -4.34 -10.43 -10.79
CA THR A 123 -3.27 -11.37 -11.20
C THR A 123 -3.31 -12.67 -10.40
N TYR A 124 -3.59 -12.59 -9.09
CA TYR A 124 -3.69 -13.79 -8.26
C TYR A 124 -4.84 -14.70 -8.68
N SER A 125 -6.03 -14.13 -8.92
CA SER A 125 -7.22 -14.86 -9.34
C SER A 125 -7.12 -15.42 -10.77
N GLU A 126 -6.38 -14.74 -11.64
CA GLU A 126 -6.10 -15.21 -12.98
C GLU A 126 -5.21 -16.47 -12.97
N ILE A 127 -4.17 -16.49 -12.12
CA ILE A 127 -3.23 -17.63 -12.03
C ILE A 127 -3.81 -18.78 -11.21
N TYR A 128 -4.62 -18.47 -10.19
CA TYR A 128 -5.22 -19.44 -9.26
C TYR A 128 -6.75 -19.29 -9.19
N PRO A 129 -7.49 -19.59 -10.28
CA PRO A 129 -8.93 -19.37 -10.33
C PRO A 129 -9.71 -20.15 -9.27
N ASP A 130 -9.25 -21.35 -8.90
CA ASP A 130 -9.88 -22.21 -7.89
C ASP A 130 -9.72 -21.69 -6.44
N LYS A 131 -8.98 -20.61 -6.23
CA LYS A 131 -8.71 -20.01 -4.92
C LYS A 131 -9.26 -18.61 -4.76
N SER A 132 -10.05 -18.15 -5.71
CA SER A 132 -10.60 -16.80 -5.76
C SER A 132 -12.04 -16.68 -5.25
N GLU A 133 -12.64 -17.75 -4.71
CA GLU A 133 -13.98 -17.76 -4.10
C GLU A 133 -14.00 -17.32 -2.63
#